data_502d3fc6c134a9d1fd5d8ee1d53e159d
#
_entry.id   502d3fc6c134a9d1fd5d8ee1d53e159d
#
_cell.length_a   1.000
_cell.length_b   1.000
_cell.length_c   1.000
_cell.angle_alpha   90.00
_cell.angle_beta   90.00
_cell.angle_gamma   90.00
#
_symmetry.space_group_name_H-M   'P 1'
#
loop_
_entity.id
_entity.type
_entity.pdbx_description
1 polymer ?
#
loop_
_entity_poly.entity_id
_entity_poly.type
_entity_poly.pdbx_seq_one_letter_code
_entity_poly.pdbx_strand_id
1 'polypeptide(L)'
;MPRAARCGGQVRENMVQLVRGAWKILVGIKDALVLALLLLFFGLLFAALSARPEKAKISDGALLLSLEGTITEQPARVDPMAALTGRAITQEFALGDVVRALDDAKTDNRVKAVVLDLDGFLGGYPAALTTVAQHIAAVRKSGKPVLAYATAYTDSGYMLASAASEIWSDPMGGVLIRGPGGTQLYYKGLMDKLGVNAHIY
;
A
#
# COMPACT_ATOMS: atom_id res chain seq x y z
N MET A 1 57.78 -57.06 -46.73
CA MET A 1 57.69 -55.68 -46.23
C MET A 1 56.29 -55.21 -46.15
N PRO A 2 55.69 -55.06 -44.95
CA PRO A 2 54.67 -54.02 -44.67
C PRO A 2 54.76 -53.59 -43.20
N ARG A 3 55.45 -52.51 -42.86
CA ARG A 3 55.46 -51.95 -41.48
C ARG A 3 55.18 -50.47 -41.41
N ALA A 4 54.89 -49.79 -42.48
CA ALA A 4 54.77 -48.31 -42.49
C ALA A 4 53.33 -47.77 -42.37
N ALA A 5 52.28 -48.58 -42.44
CA ALA A 5 50.91 -48.10 -42.50
C ALA A 5 50.16 -48.00 -41.14
N ARG A 6 50.75 -48.44 -40.02
CA ARG A 6 50.09 -48.44 -38.69
C ARG A 6 50.38 -47.20 -37.82
N CYS A 7 51.34 -46.39 -38.14
CA CYS A 7 51.72 -45.25 -37.25
C CYS A 7 50.81 -44.02 -37.45
N GLY A 8 50.19 -43.85 -38.62
CA GLY A 8 49.35 -42.67 -38.89
C GLY A 8 47.96 -42.73 -38.29
N GLY A 9 47.42 -43.93 -38.02
CA GLY A 9 46.08 -44.12 -37.42
C GLY A 9 46.05 -43.75 -35.94
N GLN A 10 47.07 -44.14 -35.21
CA GLN A 10 47.13 -43.95 -33.75
C GLN A 10 47.34 -42.49 -33.34
N VAL A 11 48.06 -41.72 -34.09
CA VAL A 11 48.25 -40.28 -33.88
C VAL A 11 46.96 -39.52 -34.14
N ARG A 12 46.20 -39.90 -35.14
CA ARG A 12 44.88 -39.31 -35.48
C ARG A 12 43.81 -39.63 -34.44
N GLU A 13 43.77 -40.84 -33.91
CA GLU A 13 42.85 -41.22 -32.84
C GLU A 13 43.17 -40.48 -31.53
N ASN A 14 44.45 -40.38 -31.15
CA ASN A 14 44.87 -39.64 -29.97
C ASN A 14 44.55 -38.15 -30.08
N MET A 15 44.68 -37.54 -31.25
CA MET A 15 44.36 -36.16 -31.49
C MET A 15 42.83 -35.92 -31.39
N VAL A 16 42.01 -36.82 -31.92
CA VAL A 16 40.55 -36.74 -31.80
C VAL A 16 40.07 -36.92 -30.35
N GLN A 17 40.73 -37.79 -29.58
CA GLN A 17 40.42 -37.93 -28.14
C GLN A 17 40.81 -36.70 -27.32
N LEU A 18 41.97 -36.08 -27.63
CA LEU A 18 42.37 -34.83 -26.99
C LEU A 18 41.43 -33.68 -27.31
N VAL A 19 40.98 -33.53 -28.55
CA VAL A 19 39.98 -32.52 -28.97
C VAL A 19 38.65 -32.73 -28.27
N ARG A 20 38.18 -33.99 -28.19
CA ARG A 20 36.94 -34.32 -27.47
C ARG A 20 37.04 -34.07 -25.96
N GLY A 21 38.23 -34.34 -25.37
CA GLY A 21 38.49 -34.05 -23.96
C GLY A 21 38.47 -32.55 -23.68
N ALA A 22 39.21 -31.77 -24.51
CA ALA A 22 39.19 -30.31 -24.43
C ALA A 22 37.78 -29.72 -24.62
N TRP A 23 37.02 -30.25 -25.56
CA TRP A 23 35.63 -29.82 -25.79
C TRP A 23 34.72 -30.08 -24.56
N LYS A 24 34.82 -31.27 -23.95
CA LYS A 24 34.07 -31.60 -22.73
C LYS A 24 34.42 -30.69 -21.57
N ILE A 25 35.71 -30.37 -21.40
CA ILE A 25 36.15 -29.41 -20.36
C ILE A 25 35.59 -28.02 -20.64
N LEU A 26 35.63 -27.56 -21.88
CA LEU A 26 35.12 -26.23 -22.25
C LEU A 26 33.62 -26.14 -22.04
N VAL A 27 32.86 -27.15 -22.40
CA VAL A 27 31.42 -27.22 -22.15
C VAL A 27 31.14 -27.27 -20.64
N GLY A 28 31.89 -28.07 -19.88
CA GLY A 28 31.76 -28.13 -18.43
C GLY A 28 32.02 -26.78 -17.74
N ILE A 29 33.04 -26.06 -18.18
CA ILE A 29 33.35 -24.72 -17.66
C ILE A 29 32.19 -23.75 -17.99
N LYS A 30 31.70 -23.78 -19.23
CA LYS A 30 30.56 -22.96 -19.64
C LYS A 30 29.31 -23.23 -18.78
N ASP A 31 29.00 -24.50 -18.58
CA ASP A 31 27.82 -24.89 -17.80
C ASP A 31 27.97 -24.54 -16.32
N ALA A 32 29.15 -24.71 -15.76
CA ALA A 32 29.46 -24.26 -14.39
C ALA A 32 29.36 -22.74 -14.24
N LEU A 33 29.81 -21.98 -15.24
CA LEU A 33 29.77 -20.53 -15.23
C LEU A 33 28.31 -20.01 -15.35
N VAL A 34 27.49 -20.64 -16.19
CA VAL A 34 26.08 -20.34 -16.32
C VAL A 34 25.34 -20.62 -15.01
N LEU A 35 25.61 -21.78 -14.38
CA LEU A 35 25.03 -22.14 -13.10
C LEU A 35 25.42 -21.14 -12.00
N ALA A 36 26.71 -20.78 -11.93
CA ALA A 36 27.19 -19.80 -10.96
C ALA A 36 26.54 -18.42 -11.16
N LEU A 37 26.38 -17.97 -12.40
CA LEU A 37 25.73 -16.71 -12.75
C LEU A 37 24.24 -16.74 -12.36
N LEU A 38 23.57 -17.86 -12.61
CA LEU A 38 22.16 -18.05 -12.25
C LEU A 38 21.97 -18.05 -10.72
N LEU A 39 22.84 -18.73 -9.98
CA LEU A 39 22.81 -18.71 -8.52
C LEU A 39 23.09 -17.32 -7.96
N LEU A 40 24.03 -16.60 -8.56
CA LEU A 40 24.35 -15.23 -8.18
C LEU A 40 23.18 -14.28 -8.47
N PHE A 41 22.54 -14.43 -9.63
CA PHE A 41 21.36 -13.64 -9.99
C PHE A 41 20.19 -13.86 -9.02
N PHE A 42 19.84 -15.14 -8.76
CA PHE A 42 18.75 -15.44 -7.83
C PHE A 42 19.13 -15.10 -6.39
N GLY A 43 20.39 -15.26 -6.00
CA GLY A 43 20.88 -14.85 -4.69
C GLY A 43 20.77 -13.33 -4.48
N LEU A 44 21.16 -12.53 -5.46
CA LEU A 44 20.99 -11.07 -5.44
C LEU A 44 19.53 -10.68 -5.44
N LEU A 45 18.70 -11.32 -6.27
CA LEU A 45 17.27 -11.06 -6.33
C LEU A 45 16.61 -11.39 -4.98
N PHE A 46 16.95 -12.53 -4.39
CA PHE A 46 16.47 -12.91 -3.06
C PHE A 46 16.93 -11.92 -1.99
N ALA A 47 18.20 -11.50 -2.01
CA ALA A 47 18.72 -10.49 -1.09
C ALA A 47 18.00 -9.15 -1.23
N ALA A 48 17.75 -8.70 -2.47
CA ALA A 48 17.03 -7.46 -2.76
C ALA A 48 15.57 -7.52 -2.29
N LEU A 49 14.89 -8.65 -2.51
CA LEU A 49 13.50 -8.84 -2.07
C LEU A 49 13.39 -9.08 -0.55
N SER A 50 14.44 -9.64 0.07
CA SER A 50 14.50 -9.87 1.51
C SER A 50 15.03 -8.67 2.29
N ALA A 51 15.61 -7.69 1.61
CA ALA A 51 16.04 -6.43 2.21
C ALA A 51 14.80 -5.69 2.70
N ARG A 52 14.42 -5.95 3.96
CA ARG A 52 13.41 -5.13 4.63
C ARG A 52 14.01 -3.73 4.77
N PRO A 53 13.29 -2.67 4.38
CA PRO A 53 13.73 -1.33 4.70
C PRO A 53 14.01 -1.28 6.21
N GLU A 54 15.21 -0.89 6.57
CA GLU A 54 15.61 -0.73 7.96
C GLU A 54 14.54 0.17 8.59
N LYS A 55 13.86 -0.34 9.62
CA LYS A 55 12.86 0.46 10.32
C LYS A 55 13.59 1.72 10.76
N ALA A 56 13.25 2.84 10.14
CA ALA A 56 13.81 4.13 10.51
C ALA A 56 13.78 4.21 12.04
N LYS A 57 14.92 4.45 12.68
CA LYS A 57 14.97 4.70 14.12
C LYS A 57 14.11 5.92 14.35
N ILE A 58 12.86 5.68 14.76
CA ILE A 58 11.92 6.74 15.07
C ILE A 58 12.46 7.39 16.33
N SER A 59 13.07 8.54 16.15
CA SER A 59 13.37 9.46 17.25
C SER A 59 12.08 10.15 17.68
N ASP A 60 12.12 10.85 18.80
CA ASP A 60 11.01 11.65 19.29
C ASP A 60 10.46 12.57 18.18
N GLY A 61 9.16 12.54 17.95
CA GLY A 61 8.55 13.31 16.89
C GLY A 61 7.02 13.34 16.93
N ALA A 62 6.42 13.92 15.91
CA ALA A 62 4.99 13.90 15.71
C ALA A 62 4.59 12.68 14.87
N LEU A 63 3.47 12.05 15.24
CA LEU A 63 2.82 11.05 14.39
C LEU A 63 1.97 11.77 13.35
N LEU A 64 2.31 11.62 12.09
CA LEU A 64 1.47 12.08 10.98
C LEU A 64 0.49 10.98 10.59
N LEU A 65 -0.80 11.27 10.69
CA LEU A 65 -1.89 10.42 10.23
C LEU A 65 -2.52 11.06 8.99
N SER A 66 -2.08 10.64 7.81
CA SER A 66 -2.65 11.08 6.54
C SER A 66 -3.79 10.15 6.15
N LEU A 67 -5.01 10.68 6.13
CA LEU A 67 -6.22 9.94 5.85
C LEU A 67 -6.75 10.32 4.45
N GLU A 68 -6.03 9.87 3.40
CA GLU A 68 -6.42 10.10 2.02
C GLU A 68 -7.41 9.02 1.56
N GLY A 69 -8.70 9.21 1.82
CA GLY A 69 -9.73 8.24 1.44
C GLY A 69 -10.85 8.14 2.46
N THR A 70 -11.41 6.94 2.62
CA THR A 70 -12.54 6.69 3.51
C THR A 70 -12.17 5.79 4.70
N ILE A 71 -12.83 6.00 5.84
CA ILE A 71 -12.72 5.09 6.98
C ILE A 71 -13.87 4.11 6.93
N THR A 72 -13.54 2.81 6.91
CA THR A 72 -14.50 1.70 6.90
C THR A 72 -14.18 0.69 8.00
N GLU A 73 -15.17 -0.07 8.45
CA GLU A 73 -14.93 -1.14 9.44
C GLU A 73 -14.10 -2.27 8.81
N GLN A 74 -14.41 -2.64 7.59
CA GLN A 74 -13.70 -3.65 6.82
C GLN A 74 -13.40 -3.10 5.41
N PRO A 75 -12.14 -2.77 5.12
CA PRO A 75 -11.76 -2.38 3.77
C PRO A 75 -12.04 -3.49 2.76
N ALA A 76 -12.49 -3.09 1.59
CA ALA A 76 -12.66 -4.02 0.48
C ALA A 76 -11.31 -4.68 0.11
N ARG A 77 -11.37 -5.94 -0.27
CA ARG A 77 -10.18 -6.61 -0.79
C ARG A 77 -9.76 -5.92 -2.07
N VAL A 78 -8.50 -5.51 -2.12
CA VAL A 78 -7.93 -4.92 -3.33
C VAL A 78 -8.01 -5.96 -4.45
N ASP A 79 -8.77 -5.66 -5.51
CA ASP A 79 -8.78 -6.47 -6.71
C ASP A 79 -7.47 -6.22 -7.48
N PRO A 80 -6.60 -7.24 -7.63
CA PRO A 80 -5.36 -7.08 -8.38
C PRO A 80 -5.57 -6.65 -9.83
N MET A 81 -6.72 -7.00 -10.43
CA MET A 81 -7.08 -6.61 -11.79
C MET A 81 -7.45 -5.13 -11.89
N ALA A 82 -8.02 -4.54 -10.84
CA ALA A 82 -8.34 -3.11 -10.82
C ALA A 82 -7.07 -2.26 -10.94
N ALA A 83 -5.97 -2.68 -10.29
CA ALA A 83 -4.67 -2.02 -10.41
C ALA A 83 -4.09 -2.10 -11.83
N LEU A 84 -4.31 -3.22 -12.54
CA LEU A 84 -3.84 -3.41 -13.92
C LEU A 84 -4.70 -2.65 -14.95
N THR A 85 -5.97 -2.41 -14.65
CA THR A 85 -6.90 -1.72 -15.54
C THR A 85 -6.91 -0.19 -15.37
N GLY A 86 -6.06 0.35 -14.48
CA GLY A 86 -5.97 1.80 -14.21
C GLY A 86 -7.23 2.36 -13.56
N ARG A 87 -8.07 1.53 -12.95
CA ARG A 87 -9.21 2.01 -12.18
C ARG A 87 -8.71 2.76 -10.95
N ALA A 88 -9.18 3.97 -10.76
CA ALA A 88 -8.91 4.72 -9.52
C ALA A 88 -9.46 3.94 -8.33
N ILE A 89 -8.56 3.43 -7.49
CA ILE A 89 -8.92 2.74 -6.25
C ILE A 89 -8.98 3.81 -5.17
N THR A 90 -10.18 4.08 -4.64
CA THR A 90 -10.31 4.90 -3.43
C THR A 90 -9.64 4.16 -2.28
N GLN A 91 -8.71 4.81 -1.60
CA GLN A 91 -8.05 4.22 -0.45
C GLN A 91 -9.03 4.08 0.71
N GLU A 92 -9.07 2.91 1.31
CA GLU A 92 -9.90 2.62 2.47
C GLU A 92 -9.02 2.31 3.68
N PHE A 93 -9.29 2.97 4.78
CA PHE A 93 -8.59 2.76 6.05
C PHE A 93 -9.48 1.93 6.98
N ALA A 94 -8.94 0.84 7.51
CA ALA A 94 -9.64 0.06 8.52
C ALA A 94 -9.80 0.88 9.81
N LEU A 95 -11.01 1.00 10.32
CA LEU A 95 -11.30 1.68 11.59
C LEU A 95 -10.37 1.18 12.71
N GLY A 96 -10.20 -0.16 12.81
CA GLY A 96 -9.38 -0.77 13.84
C GLY A 96 -7.90 -0.37 13.78
N ASP A 97 -7.37 -0.09 12.60
CA ASP A 97 -5.97 0.32 12.44
C ASP A 97 -5.79 1.79 12.82
N VAL A 98 -6.73 2.66 12.45
CA VAL A 98 -6.73 4.07 12.84
C VAL A 98 -6.85 4.21 14.36
N VAL A 99 -7.77 3.47 14.98
CA VAL A 99 -7.96 3.44 16.44
C VAL A 99 -6.69 2.96 17.15
N ARG A 100 -6.09 1.86 16.66
CA ARG A 100 -4.85 1.31 17.23
C ARG A 100 -3.71 2.32 17.14
N ALA A 101 -3.55 2.99 16.00
CA ALA A 101 -2.51 4.01 15.82
C ALA A 101 -2.68 5.18 16.82
N LEU A 102 -3.91 5.61 17.08
CA LEU A 102 -4.22 6.65 18.05
C LEU A 102 -3.96 6.18 19.50
N ASP A 103 -4.34 4.95 19.83
CA ASP A 103 -4.10 4.39 21.18
C ASP A 103 -2.60 4.16 21.43
N ASP A 104 -1.86 3.68 20.43
CA ASP A 104 -0.41 3.56 20.51
C ASP A 104 0.24 4.96 20.66
N ALA A 105 -0.22 5.95 19.90
CA ALA A 105 0.27 7.32 20.03
C ALA A 105 0.05 7.91 21.41
N LYS A 106 -1.04 7.57 22.08
CA LYS A 106 -1.35 8.03 23.44
C LYS A 106 -0.34 7.52 24.45
N THR A 107 0.16 6.29 24.31
CA THR A 107 1.02 5.62 25.29
C THR A 107 2.52 5.70 24.95
N ASP A 108 2.88 5.84 23.67
CA ASP A 108 4.28 5.89 23.24
C ASP A 108 4.92 7.23 23.56
N ASN A 109 5.93 7.23 24.45
CA ASN A 109 6.65 8.44 24.87
C ASN A 109 7.45 9.10 23.74
N ARG A 110 7.71 8.39 22.64
CA ARG A 110 8.39 8.94 21.45
C ARG A 110 7.46 9.84 20.64
N VAL A 111 6.15 9.62 20.72
CA VAL A 111 5.15 10.46 20.06
C VAL A 111 4.89 11.67 20.95
N LYS A 112 5.31 12.85 20.51
CA LYS A 112 5.14 14.12 21.23
C LYS A 112 3.89 14.89 20.80
N ALA A 113 3.43 14.66 19.56
CA ALA A 113 2.23 15.27 19.00
C ALA A 113 1.61 14.32 17.97
N VAL A 114 0.34 14.53 17.64
CA VAL A 114 -0.33 13.88 16.51
C VAL A 114 -0.77 14.94 15.52
N VAL A 115 -0.49 14.73 14.26
CA VAL A 115 -0.96 15.58 13.16
C VAL A 115 -1.91 14.76 12.30
N LEU A 116 -3.14 15.24 12.17
CA LEU A 116 -4.16 14.66 11.31
C LEU A 116 -4.17 15.44 10.00
N ASP A 117 -3.72 14.82 8.94
CA ASP A 117 -3.88 15.36 7.58
C ASP A 117 -5.17 14.81 6.99
N LEU A 118 -6.15 15.70 6.81
CA LEU A 118 -7.49 15.39 6.34
C LEU A 118 -7.78 15.99 4.96
N ASP A 119 -6.74 16.43 4.24
CA ASP A 119 -6.91 17.10 2.95
C ASP A 119 -7.55 16.20 1.89
N GLY A 120 -7.14 14.94 1.84
CA GLY A 120 -7.73 13.91 0.97
C GLY A 120 -8.86 13.09 1.61
N PHE A 121 -9.39 13.52 2.78
CA PHE A 121 -10.36 12.72 3.52
C PHE A 121 -11.75 12.77 2.90
N LEU A 122 -12.24 11.62 2.46
CA LEU A 122 -13.54 11.48 1.81
C LEU A 122 -14.69 11.15 2.77
N GLY A 123 -14.35 10.82 4.04
CA GLY A 123 -15.35 10.55 5.06
C GLY A 123 -15.43 9.09 5.53
N GLY A 124 -16.54 8.74 6.12
CA GLY A 124 -16.83 7.40 6.65
C GLY A 124 -18.22 7.34 7.26
N TYR A 125 -18.61 6.16 7.73
CA TYR A 125 -19.88 6.02 8.43
C TYR A 125 -19.87 6.79 9.76
N PRO A 126 -20.98 7.45 10.14
CA PRO A 126 -21.02 8.29 11.34
C PRO A 126 -20.58 7.60 12.62
N ALA A 127 -20.90 6.30 12.79
CA ALA A 127 -20.46 5.52 13.94
C ALA A 127 -18.93 5.37 13.99
N ALA A 128 -18.31 5.05 12.87
CA ALA A 128 -16.85 4.94 12.74
C ALA A 128 -16.18 6.28 13.03
N LEU A 129 -16.70 7.37 12.46
CA LEU A 129 -16.17 8.72 12.69
C LEU A 129 -16.29 9.14 14.16
N THR A 130 -17.40 8.83 14.80
CA THR A 130 -17.59 9.09 16.24
C THR A 130 -16.56 8.35 17.07
N THR A 131 -16.29 7.09 16.74
CA THR A 131 -15.26 6.28 17.42
C THR A 131 -13.89 6.92 17.27
N VAL A 132 -13.50 7.26 16.05
CA VAL A 132 -12.19 7.91 15.80
C VAL A 132 -12.09 9.24 16.54
N ALA A 133 -13.13 10.08 16.51
CA ALA A 133 -13.16 11.35 17.22
C ALA A 133 -12.97 11.18 18.75
N GLN A 134 -13.56 10.12 19.32
CA GLN A 134 -13.37 9.79 20.75
C GLN A 134 -11.91 9.43 21.05
N HIS A 135 -11.24 8.65 20.18
CA HIS A 135 -9.83 8.31 20.35
C HIS A 135 -8.91 9.53 20.15
N ILE A 136 -9.20 10.40 19.19
CA ILE A 136 -8.51 11.70 19.03
C ILE A 136 -8.62 12.51 20.32
N ALA A 137 -9.83 12.65 20.88
CA ALA A 137 -10.06 13.34 22.12
C ALA A 137 -9.34 12.68 23.32
N ALA A 138 -9.19 11.34 23.31
CA ALA A 138 -8.44 10.62 24.33
C ALA A 138 -6.92 10.91 24.24
N VAL A 139 -6.35 11.01 23.05
CA VAL A 139 -4.95 11.45 22.85
C VAL A 139 -4.78 12.88 23.38
N ARG A 140 -5.66 13.81 23.01
CA ARG A 140 -5.63 15.18 23.54
C ARG A 140 -5.69 15.23 25.06
N LYS A 141 -6.56 14.42 25.67
CA LYS A 141 -6.69 14.34 27.14
C LYS A 141 -5.46 13.76 27.83
N SER A 142 -4.62 12.97 27.12
CA SER A 142 -3.35 12.47 27.65
C SER A 142 -2.24 13.55 27.73
N GLY A 143 -2.54 14.78 27.32
CA GLY A 143 -1.60 15.91 27.33
C GLY A 143 -0.78 16.05 26.05
N LYS A 144 -1.03 15.22 25.02
CA LYS A 144 -0.35 15.34 23.74
C LYS A 144 -1.17 16.23 22.80
N PRO A 145 -0.58 17.26 22.17
CA PRO A 145 -1.28 18.10 21.22
C PRO A 145 -1.65 17.30 20.00
N VAL A 146 -2.88 17.50 19.52
CA VAL A 146 -3.41 16.96 18.27
C VAL A 146 -3.74 18.13 17.38
N LEU A 147 -3.10 18.18 16.20
CA LEU A 147 -3.32 19.21 15.20
C LEU A 147 -4.06 18.57 14.02
N ALA A 148 -5.14 19.19 13.55
CA ALA A 148 -5.84 18.79 12.36
C ALA A 148 -5.60 19.82 11.26
N TYR A 149 -5.27 19.36 10.07
CA TYR A 149 -5.10 20.18 8.87
C TYR A 149 -5.92 19.66 7.71
N ALA A 150 -6.53 20.57 6.98
CA ALA A 150 -7.07 20.35 5.65
C ALA A 150 -7.16 21.69 4.91
N THR A 151 -7.04 21.67 3.59
CA THR A 151 -7.33 22.84 2.73
C THR A 151 -8.78 23.26 2.90
N ALA A 152 -9.71 22.29 2.87
CA ALA A 152 -11.13 22.51 3.13
C ALA A 152 -11.73 21.33 3.89
N TYR A 153 -12.62 21.64 4.82
CA TYR A 153 -13.30 20.63 5.63
C TYR A 153 -14.72 20.39 5.13
N THR A 154 -15.07 19.11 5.00
CA THR A 154 -16.46 18.64 4.90
C THR A 154 -16.99 18.30 6.29
N ASP A 155 -18.30 17.97 6.41
CA ASP A 155 -18.90 17.51 7.67
C ASP A 155 -18.08 16.43 8.37
N SER A 156 -17.67 15.41 7.62
CA SER A 156 -16.90 14.27 8.15
C SER A 156 -15.52 14.67 8.62
N GLY A 157 -14.80 15.47 7.83
CA GLY A 157 -13.46 15.95 8.17
C GLY A 157 -13.50 16.89 9.37
N TYR A 158 -14.48 17.81 9.41
CA TYR A 158 -14.63 18.75 10.51
C TYR A 158 -15.03 18.04 11.81
N MET A 159 -15.82 16.98 11.72
CA MET A 159 -16.19 16.16 12.89
C MET A 159 -14.94 15.57 13.56
N LEU A 160 -13.98 15.04 12.79
CA LEU A 160 -12.70 14.56 13.34
C LEU A 160 -11.85 15.71 13.87
N ALA A 161 -11.72 16.78 13.09
CA ALA A 161 -10.93 17.95 13.46
C ALA A 161 -11.43 18.60 14.74
N SER A 162 -12.75 18.63 15.01
CA SER A 162 -13.33 19.20 16.23
C SER A 162 -12.89 18.50 17.52
N ALA A 163 -12.43 17.25 17.43
CA ALA A 163 -11.89 16.50 18.56
C ALA A 163 -10.41 16.82 18.83
N ALA A 164 -9.71 17.47 17.89
CA ALA A 164 -8.31 17.86 18.00
C ALA A 164 -8.09 19.03 18.99
N SER A 165 -6.83 19.37 19.26
CA SER A 165 -6.46 20.53 20.08
C SER A 165 -6.53 21.81 19.27
N GLU A 166 -6.10 21.75 18.01
CA GLU A 166 -6.04 22.87 17.09
C GLU A 166 -6.50 22.43 15.70
N ILE A 167 -7.22 23.32 15.01
CA ILE A 167 -7.72 23.11 13.66
C ILE A 167 -7.09 24.16 12.76
N TRP A 168 -6.43 23.70 11.72
CA TRP A 168 -5.79 24.54 10.72
C TRP A 168 -6.43 24.34 9.37
N SER A 169 -6.69 25.41 8.65
CA SER A 169 -7.17 25.38 7.28
C SER A 169 -6.39 26.35 6.41
N ASP A 170 -6.33 26.08 5.12
CA ASP A 170 -5.76 27.03 4.17
C ASP A 170 -6.61 28.31 4.13
N PRO A 171 -6.00 29.51 4.04
CA PRO A 171 -6.75 30.76 3.90
C PRO A 171 -7.69 30.83 2.69
N MET A 172 -7.37 30.07 1.62
CA MET A 172 -8.22 29.95 0.42
C MET A 172 -9.30 28.88 0.55
N GLY A 173 -9.23 28.08 1.61
CA GLY A 173 -10.16 27.01 1.89
C GLY A 173 -11.35 27.45 2.73
N GLY A 174 -11.91 26.49 3.46
CA GLY A 174 -13.04 26.77 4.35
C GLY A 174 -13.67 25.52 4.91
N VAL A 175 -14.81 25.71 5.57
CA VAL A 175 -15.59 24.60 6.16
C VAL A 175 -16.95 24.56 5.49
N LEU A 176 -17.28 23.44 4.85
CA LEU A 176 -18.59 23.22 4.24
C LEU A 176 -19.39 22.21 5.07
N ILE A 177 -20.29 22.71 5.89
CA ILE A 177 -21.17 21.87 6.72
C ILE A 177 -22.55 21.84 6.05
N ARG A 178 -22.94 20.66 5.57
CA ARG A 178 -24.27 20.40 4.99
C ARG A 178 -25.22 19.74 5.99
N GLY A 179 -24.67 19.13 7.03
CA GLY A 179 -25.40 18.33 7.99
C GLY A 179 -25.83 16.96 7.44
N PRO A 180 -26.31 16.08 8.30
CA PRO A 180 -26.88 14.80 7.91
C PRO A 180 -28.26 15.01 7.28
N GLY A 181 -28.30 15.31 6.02
CA GLY A 181 -29.53 15.56 5.29
C GLY A 181 -29.37 15.26 3.82
N GLY A 182 -30.47 14.96 3.18
CA GLY A 182 -30.55 14.73 1.76
C GLY A 182 -31.99 14.73 1.30
N THR A 183 -32.24 15.28 0.13
CA THR A 183 -33.55 15.16 -0.52
C THR A 183 -33.52 13.90 -1.38
N GLN A 184 -34.34 12.93 -1.03
CA GLN A 184 -34.54 11.76 -1.87
C GLN A 184 -35.79 11.98 -2.73
N LEU A 185 -35.59 11.91 -4.05
CA LEU A 185 -36.70 12.04 -5.00
C LEU A 185 -37.40 10.69 -5.12
N TYR A 186 -38.69 10.68 -4.84
CA TYR A 186 -39.54 9.53 -5.03
C TYR A 186 -40.33 9.68 -6.32
N TYR A 187 -40.07 8.84 -7.29
CA TYR A 187 -40.68 8.91 -8.63
C TYR A 187 -41.95 8.10 -8.75
N LYS A 188 -42.40 7.43 -7.68
CA LYS A 188 -43.58 6.57 -7.73
C LYS A 188 -44.81 7.27 -8.30
N GLY A 189 -45.14 8.46 -7.79
CA GLY A 189 -46.30 9.21 -8.27
C GLY A 189 -46.20 9.69 -9.72
N LEU A 190 -44.98 9.89 -10.25
CA LEU A 190 -44.75 10.18 -11.66
C LEU A 190 -44.95 8.91 -12.49
N MET A 191 -44.40 7.78 -12.06
CA MET A 191 -44.53 6.50 -12.77
C MET A 191 -45.98 6.04 -12.82
N ASP A 192 -46.72 6.20 -11.73
CA ASP A 192 -48.16 5.86 -11.67
C ASP A 192 -48.95 6.72 -12.68
N LYS A 193 -48.62 8.03 -12.82
CA LYS A 193 -49.27 8.92 -13.80
C LYS A 193 -48.93 8.55 -15.24
N LEU A 194 -47.72 8.03 -15.48
CA LEU A 194 -47.27 7.61 -16.79
C LEU A 194 -47.63 6.15 -17.14
N GLY A 195 -48.30 5.44 -16.21
CA GLY A 195 -48.65 4.02 -16.40
C GLY A 195 -47.45 3.07 -16.40
N VAL A 196 -46.29 3.49 -15.84
CA VAL A 196 -45.09 2.68 -15.80
C VAL A 196 -45.02 1.90 -14.50
N ASN A 197 -45.02 0.58 -14.58
CA ASN A 197 -44.82 -0.30 -13.44
C ASN A 197 -43.32 -0.75 -13.41
N ALA A 198 -42.58 -0.32 -12.38
CA ALA A 198 -41.21 -0.77 -12.15
C ALA A 198 -41.23 -2.08 -11.34
N HIS A 199 -40.69 -3.16 -11.91
CA HIS A 199 -40.44 -4.40 -11.20
C HIS A 199 -38.94 -4.46 -10.90
N ILE A 200 -38.59 -4.45 -9.59
CA ILE A 200 -37.20 -4.62 -9.11
C ILE A 200 -37.05 -6.07 -8.67
N TYR A 201 -36.13 -6.78 -9.31
CA TYR A 201 -35.81 -8.18 -9.01
C TYR A 201 -34.51 -8.24 -8.21
#